data_14de1b152eda8b1e262a3fdc32cb5c24
#
_entry.id   14de1b152eda8b1e262a3fdc32cb5c24
#
_cell.length_a   1.000
_cell.length_b   1.000
_cell.length_c   1.000
_cell.angle_alpha   90.00
_cell.angle_beta   90.00
_cell.angle_gamma   90.00
#
_symmetry.space_group_name_H-M   'P 1'
#
loop_
_entity.id
_entity.type
_entity.pdbx_description
1 polymer ?
#
loop_
_entity_poly.entity_id
_entity_poly.type
_entity_poly.pdbx_seq_one_letter_code
_entity_poly.pdbx_strand_id
1 'polypeptide(L)'
;KIVKIVHYEVRKKMHIFLKKNKHKKIVVLDIPLLLENKINKKKDTLIYVESKKSEILNRLKKRKNFNTKLLKSFKKIQLPLDLKKKKSHFIIKNNFKKNSVKIRVKEIIENLT
;
A
#
# COMPACT_ATOMS: atom_id res chain seq x y z
N LYS A 1 -20.36 -10.97 2.31
CA LYS A 1 -20.66 -11.25 0.89
C LYS A 1 -20.10 -10.19 -0.06
N ILE A 2 -20.35 -8.91 0.21
CA ILE A 2 -19.83 -7.80 -0.60
C ILE A 2 -18.29 -7.80 -0.64
N VAL A 3 -17.65 -8.04 0.50
CA VAL A 3 -16.18 -8.08 0.64
C VAL A 3 -15.58 -9.15 -0.28
N LYS A 4 -16.17 -10.35 -0.34
CA LYS A 4 -15.69 -11.43 -1.21
C LYS A 4 -15.78 -11.07 -2.70
N ILE A 5 -16.88 -10.42 -3.10
CA ILE A 5 -17.08 -9.99 -4.50
C ILE A 5 -16.04 -8.94 -4.88
N VAL A 6 -15.82 -7.96 -4.02
CA VAL A 6 -14.80 -6.92 -4.25
C VAL A 6 -13.41 -7.53 -4.36
N HIS A 7 -13.04 -8.47 -3.48
CA HIS A 7 -11.75 -9.17 -3.53
C HIS A 7 -11.57 -9.95 -4.83
N TYR A 8 -12.61 -10.62 -5.28
CA TYR A 8 -12.58 -11.35 -6.53
C TYR A 8 -12.32 -10.42 -7.72
N GLU A 9 -13.05 -9.31 -7.80
CA GLU A 9 -12.88 -8.32 -8.86
C GLU A 9 -11.51 -7.65 -8.84
N VAL A 10 -10.99 -7.33 -7.65
CA VAL A 10 -9.65 -6.76 -7.50
C VAL A 10 -8.59 -7.74 -7.99
N ARG A 11 -8.67 -9.01 -7.59
CA ARG A 11 -7.73 -10.04 -8.03
C ARG A 11 -7.79 -10.24 -9.54
N LYS A 12 -8.99 -10.27 -10.10
CA LYS A 12 -9.20 -10.44 -11.54
C LYS A 12 -8.58 -9.28 -12.33
N LYS A 13 -8.84 -8.04 -11.90
CA LYS A 13 -8.26 -6.86 -12.54
C LYS A 13 -6.74 -6.82 -12.41
N MET A 14 -6.21 -7.22 -11.26
CA MET A 14 -4.78 -7.32 -11.03
C MET A 14 -4.13 -8.31 -12.00
N HIS A 15 -4.70 -9.49 -12.17
CA HIS A 15 -4.18 -10.49 -13.09
C HIS A 15 -4.19 -10.01 -14.54
N ILE A 16 -5.26 -9.35 -14.97
CA ILE A 16 -5.35 -8.77 -16.32
C ILE A 16 -4.28 -7.70 -16.51
N PHE A 17 -4.12 -6.82 -15.53
CA PHE A 17 -3.12 -5.75 -15.55
C PHE A 17 -1.70 -6.31 -15.63
N LEU A 18 -1.36 -7.30 -14.80
CA LEU A 18 -0.06 -7.95 -14.81
C LEU A 18 0.23 -8.64 -16.13
N LYS A 19 -0.76 -9.32 -16.70
CA LYS A 19 -0.63 -9.99 -17.99
C LYS A 19 -0.35 -8.99 -19.12
N LYS A 20 -1.05 -7.86 -19.13
CA LYS A 20 -0.82 -6.79 -20.12
C LYS A 20 0.55 -6.14 -20.00
N ASN A 21 1.13 -6.13 -18.82
CA ASN A 21 2.39 -5.45 -18.53
C ASN A 21 3.55 -6.41 -18.25
N LYS A 22 3.43 -7.68 -18.63
CA LYS A 22 4.46 -8.71 -18.37
C LYS A 22 5.82 -8.41 -18.98
N HIS A 23 5.87 -7.56 -20.01
CA HIS A 23 7.10 -7.15 -20.68
C HIS A 23 7.77 -5.93 -20.03
N LYS A 24 7.12 -5.31 -19.06
CA LYS A 24 7.67 -4.16 -18.33
C LYS A 24 8.66 -4.64 -17.27
N LYS A 25 9.74 -3.89 -17.09
CA LYS A 25 10.76 -4.21 -16.08
C LYS A 25 10.21 -4.13 -14.66
N ILE A 26 9.39 -3.12 -14.38
CA ILE A 26 8.80 -2.88 -13.07
C ILE A 26 7.32 -2.60 -13.24
N VAL A 27 6.52 -3.24 -12.41
CA VAL A 27 5.07 -2.99 -12.29
C VAL A 27 4.79 -2.68 -10.83
N VAL A 28 4.10 -1.58 -10.58
CA VAL A 28 3.73 -1.15 -9.23
C VAL A 28 2.25 -1.43 -8.99
N LEU A 29 1.95 -2.09 -7.88
CA LEU A 29 0.58 -2.35 -7.45
C LEU A 29 0.31 -1.60 -6.15
N ASP A 30 -0.69 -0.75 -6.17
CA ASP A 30 -1.20 -0.07 -4.99
C ASP A 30 -2.60 -0.62 -4.70
N ILE A 31 -2.64 -1.62 -3.83
CA ILE A 31 -3.87 -2.37 -3.51
C ILE A 31 -4.17 -2.24 -2.03
N PRO A 32 -5.32 -1.68 -1.66
CA PRO A 32 -5.73 -1.60 -0.26
C PRO A 32 -5.83 -2.99 0.38
N LEU A 33 -5.42 -3.09 1.64
CA LEU A 33 -5.50 -4.34 2.41
C LEU A 33 -4.78 -5.52 1.72
N LEU A 34 -3.67 -5.24 1.08
CA LEU A 34 -2.89 -6.24 0.34
C LEU A 34 -2.47 -7.42 1.22
N LEU A 35 -1.83 -7.15 2.36
CA LEU A 35 -1.35 -8.18 3.28
C LEU A 35 -2.48 -8.84 4.04
N GLU A 36 -3.48 -8.07 4.45
CA GLU A 36 -4.66 -8.57 5.16
C GLU A 36 -5.39 -9.65 4.36
N ASN A 37 -5.47 -9.45 3.05
CA ASN A 37 -6.17 -10.35 2.14
C ASN A 37 -5.23 -11.32 1.40
N LYS A 38 -3.97 -11.35 1.77
CA LYS A 38 -2.97 -12.25 1.18
C LYS A 38 -2.94 -12.20 -0.35
N ILE A 39 -3.08 -11.00 -0.91
CA ILE A 39 -3.06 -10.79 -2.37
C ILE A 39 -1.65 -10.85 -2.92
N ASN A 40 -0.66 -10.45 -2.12
CA ASN A 40 0.75 -10.46 -2.52
C ASN A 40 1.28 -11.89 -2.68
N LYS A 41 2.17 -12.07 -3.63
CA LYS A 41 2.88 -13.32 -3.86
C LYS A 41 4.25 -13.30 -3.17
N LYS A 42 4.79 -14.49 -2.93
CA LYS A 42 6.10 -14.66 -2.27
C LYS A 42 7.24 -13.94 -3.00
N LYS A 43 7.14 -13.81 -4.32
CA LYS A 43 8.13 -13.13 -5.16
C LYS A 43 7.98 -11.62 -5.21
N ASP A 44 6.88 -11.10 -4.72
CA ASP A 44 6.62 -9.66 -4.79
C ASP A 44 7.52 -8.90 -3.81
N THR A 45 8.00 -7.75 -4.26
CA THR A 45 8.72 -6.81 -3.41
C THR A 45 7.73 -5.90 -2.72
N LEU A 46 7.73 -5.91 -1.40
CA LEU A 46 6.84 -5.11 -0.58
C LEU A 46 7.53 -3.84 -0.13
N ILE A 47 6.86 -2.72 -0.33
CA ILE A 47 7.31 -1.40 0.09
C ILE A 47 6.32 -0.85 1.12
N TYR A 48 6.84 -0.46 2.26
CA TYR A 48 6.06 0.18 3.30
C TYR A 48 6.27 1.68 3.28
N VAL A 49 5.18 2.44 3.20
CA VAL A 49 5.23 3.90 3.27
C VAL A 49 4.90 4.33 4.69
N GLU A 50 5.88 4.91 5.36
CA GLU A 50 5.78 5.33 6.76
C GLU A 50 5.57 6.85 6.83
N SER A 51 4.63 7.28 7.67
CA SER A 51 4.37 8.69 7.96
C SER A 51 4.07 8.87 9.44
N LYS A 52 4.31 10.07 9.95
CA LYS A 52 3.96 10.40 11.34
C LYS A 52 2.45 10.27 11.55
N LYS A 53 2.04 9.68 12.65
CA LYS A 53 0.62 9.50 13.00
C LYS A 53 -0.15 10.82 13.01
N SER A 54 0.47 11.89 13.51
CA SER A 54 -0.12 13.22 13.53
C SER A 54 -0.42 13.75 12.13
N GLU A 55 0.49 13.55 11.18
CA GLU A 55 0.31 13.98 9.80
C GLU A 55 -0.79 13.18 9.10
N ILE A 56 -0.81 11.86 9.31
CA ILE A 56 -1.85 11.00 8.77
C ILE A 56 -3.23 11.44 9.29
N LEU A 57 -3.34 11.67 10.58
CA LEU A 57 -4.59 12.07 11.20
C LEU A 57 -5.06 13.44 10.70
N ASN A 58 -4.15 14.41 10.58
CA ASN A 58 -4.48 15.74 10.06
C ASN A 58 -5.01 15.66 8.62
N ARG A 59 -4.42 14.81 7.79
CA ARG A 59 -4.87 14.62 6.41
C ARG A 59 -6.21 13.92 6.34
N LEU A 60 -6.44 12.93 7.20
CA LEU A 60 -7.74 12.24 7.27
C LEU A 60 -8.86 13.18 7.69
N LYS A 61 -8.61 14.04 8.68
CA LYS A 61 -9.61 15.04 9.14
C LYS A 61 -10.06 16.01 8.06
N LYS A 62 -9.22 16.26 7.05
CA LYS A 62 -9.54 17.15 5.93
C LYS A 62 -10.42 16.50 4.87
N ARG A 63 -10.60 15.19 4.90
CA ARG A 63 -11.47 14.48 3.96
C ARG A 63 -12.94 14.73 4.27
N LYS A 64 -13.75 14.91 3.22
CA LYS A 64 -15.19 15.22 3.36
C LYS A 64 -15.96 14.17 4.16
N ASN A 65 -15.58 12.91 4.07
CA ASN A 65 -16.28 11.79 4.70
C ASN A 65 -15.57 11.30 5.97
N PHE A 66 -14.79 12.15 6.62
CA PHE A 66 -14.11 11.77 7.84
C PHE A 66 -15.12 11.46 8.94
N ASN A 67 -14.97 10.26 9.54
CA ASN A 67 -15.80 9.80 10.64
C ASN A 67 -14.93 8.98 11.59
N THR A 68 -14.92 9.38 12.86
CA THR A 68 -14.12 8.72 13.91
C THR A 68 -14.49 7.25 14.09
N LYS A 69 -15.78 6.92 14.01
CA LYS A 69 -16.26 5.53 14.10
C LYS A 69 -15.75 4.69 12.94
N LEU A 70 -15.80 5.25 11.74
CA LEU A 70 -15.33 4.57 10.54
C LEU A 70 -13.82 4.31 10.61
N LEU A 71 -13.05 5.29 11.11
CA LEU A 71 -11.61 5.14 11.31
C LEU A 71 -11.29 4.00 12.29
N LYS A 72 -12.02 3.89 13.40
CA LYS A 72 -11.86 2.80 14.36
C LYS A 72 -12.18 1.44 13.73
N SER A 73 -13.23 1.38 12.92
CA SER A 73 -13.63 0.16 12.21
C SER A 73 -12.55 -0.30 11.24
N PHE A 74 -11.95 0.61 10.48
CA PHE A 74 -10.86 0.29 9.58
C PHE A 74 -9.61 -0.20 10.32
N LYS A 75 -9.28 0.40 11.46
CA LYS A 75 -8.14 -0.05 12.28
C LYS A 75 -8.31 -1.48 12.80
N LYS A 76 -9.53 -1.92 13.06
CA LYS A 76 -9.83 -3.30 13.49
C LYS A 76 -9.57 -4.31 12.36
N ILE A 77 -9.79 -3.93 11.12
CA ILE A 77 -9.64 -4.81 9.95
C ILE A 77 -8.18 -4.90 9.51
N GLN A 78 -7.43 -3.81 9.67
CA GLN A 78 -6.04 -3.74 9.22
C GLN A 78 -5.09 -4.50 10.15
N LEU A 79 -4.07 -5.13 9.57
CA LEU A 79 -2.97 -5.68 10.34
C LEU A 79 -2.19 -4.57 11.06
N PRO A 80 -1.56 -4.88 12.21
CA PRO A 80 -0.71 -3.91 12.89
C PRO A 80 0.37 -3.34 11.96
N LEU A 81 0.60 -2.03 12.05
CA LEU A 81 1.58 -1.36 11.19
C LEU A 81 3.00 -1.90 11.38
N ASP A 82 3.37 -2.25 12.60
CA ASP A 82 4.68 -2.84 12.91
C ASP A 82 4.89 -4.16 12.18
N LEU A 83 3.85 -4.99 12.08
CA LEU A 83 3.91 -6.24 11.36
C LEU A 83 4.09 -6.00 9.86
N LYS A 84 3.36 -5.05 9.29
CA LYS A 84 3.49 -4.67 7.87
C LYS A 84 4.90 -4.17 7.57
N LYS A 85 5.45 -3.36 8.45
CA LYS A 85 6.81 -2.82 8.33
C LYS A 85 7.85 -3.94 8.33
N LYS A 86 7.73 -4.91 9.23
CA LYS A 86 8.63 -6.07 9.31
C LYS A 86 8.59 -6.95 8.07
N LYS A 87 7.42 -7.10 7.46
CA LYS A 87 7.25 -7.90 6.24
C LYS A 87 7.72 -7.19 4.98
N SER A 88 7.97 -5.90 5.03
CA SER A 88 8.35 -5.13 3.86
C SER A 88 9.84 -5.17 3.59
N HIS A 89 10.19 -5.18 2.32
CA HIS A 89 11.58 -5.21 1.86
C HIS A 89 12.23 -3.83 1.89
N PHE A 90 11.44 -2.79 1.64
CA PHE A 90 11.88 -1.39 1.64
C PHE A 90 10.91 -0.53 2.41
N ILE A 91 11.43 0.56 2.98
CA ILE A 91 10.64 1.54 3.71
C ILE A 91 10.86 2.91 3.07
N ILE A 92 9.76 3.58 2.76
CA ILE A 92 9.77 4.98 2.32
C ILE A 92 9.18 5.82 3.44
N LYS A 93 9.99 6.74 3.99
CA LYS A 93 9.51 7.70 4.98
C LYS A 93 8.93 8.90 4.25
N ASN A 94 7.61 9.01 4.28
CA ASN A 94 6.91 10.12 3.64
C ASN A 94 6.74 11.28 4.63
N ASN A 95 7.57 12.31 4.48
CA ASN A 95 7.45 13.56 5.22
C ASN A 95 6.66 14.62 4.46
N PHE A 96 5.99 14.22 3.38
CA PHE A 96 5.23 15.08 2.46
C PHE A 96 6.06 16.16 1.77
N LYS A 97 7.38 15.99 1.74
CA LYS A 97 8.30 16.79 0.93
C LYS A 97 8.71 15.99 -0.31
N LYS A 98 8.45 16.56 -1.49
CA LYS A 98 8.68 15.87 -2.77
C LYS A 98 10.07 15.27 -2.92
N ASN A 99 11.10 16.04 -2.56
CA ASN A 99 12.48 15.65 -2.85
C ASN A 99 12.94 14.40 -2.10
N SER A 100 12.63 14.28 -0.80
CA SER A 100 13.06 13.13 -0.02
C SER A 100 12.40 11.83 -0.47
N VAL A 101 11.12 11.87 -0.81
CA VAL A 101 10.41 10.71 -1.34
C VAL A 101 10.94 10.32 -2.71
N LYS A 102 11.18 11.28 -3.58
CA LYS A 102 11.72 11.06 -4.92
C LYS A 102 13.11 10.40 -4.88
N ILE A 103 13.99 10.87 -4.02
CA ILE A 103 15.32 10.29 -3.84
C ILE A 103 15.21 8.84 -3.36
N ARG A 104 14.36 8.59 -2.37
CA ARG A 104 14.19 7.24 -1.83
C ARG A 104 13.61 6.26 -2.87
N VAL A 105 12.63 6.70 -3.63
CA VAL A 105 12.06 5.90 -4.73
C VAL A 105 13.12 5.55 -5.76
N LYS A 106 13.97 6.50 -6.13
CA LYS A 106 15.07 6.28 -7.07
C LYS A 106 16.06 5.25 -6.53
N GLU A 107 16.45 5.33 -5.27
CA GLU A 107 17.32 4.34 -4.62
C GLU A 107 16.72 2.93 -4.68
N ILE A 108 15.43 2.79 -4.40
CA ILE A 108 14.74 1.51 -4.44
C ILE A 108 14.73 0.94 -5.84
N ILE A 109 14.42 1.75 -6.85
CA ILE A 109 14.42 1.32 -8.25
C ILE A 109 15.82 0.85 -8.67
N GLU A 110 16.87 1.56 -8.28
CA GLU A 110 18.24 1.18 -8.56
C GLU A 110 18.61 -0.17 -7.92
N ASN A 111 18.11 -0.44 -6.72
CA ASN A 111 18.32 -1.72 -6.04
C ASN A 111 17.56 -2.89 -6.71
N LEU A 112 16.44 -2.61 -7.36
CA LEU A 112 15.63 -3.64 -8.01
C LEU A 112 16.11 -3.98 -9.43
N THR A 113 16.86 -3.10 -10.02
CA THR A 113 17.42 -3.28 -11.36
C THR A 113 18.93 -3.50 -11.32
#